data_9039a8cfd36eff18e5b22693197b96b0
#
_entry.id   9039a8cfd36eff18e5b22693197b96b0
#
_cell.length_a   1.000
_cell.length_b   1.000
_cell.length_c   1.000
_cell.angle_alpha   90.00
_cell.angle_beta   90.00
_cell.angle_gamma   90.00
#
_symmetry.space_group_name_H-M   'P 1'
#
loop_
_entity.id
_entity.type
_entity.pdbx_description
1 polymer ?
#
loop_
_entity_poly.entity_id
_entity_poly.type
_entity_poly.pdbx_seq_one_letter_code
_entity_poly.pdbx_strand_id
1 'polypeptide(L)'
;MLTIFAVSDSIGETSEQVAQAAASQFSEDVEEVMTEIKNYNYVMIVSTIITVNVREYLTQKCVENNISVVNVLGPIINIASSILKKHPKYNPGAMWKTDEVYFKRIEAMEFAIQYDDSKDYRGLKNADVVLVGLSRTSKTPLCIYLANKGIKAINIPLVPEVDVPKELFEIDKHKVFGLTINPLQLIEIRKRRLDKFHRIPSNIEYAGDARILEEFDFADKIIRKLGCRTIDVTQRAIEDTALIIINSLGCDK
;
A
#
# COMPACT_ATOMS: atom_id res chain seq x y z
N MET A 1 -1.54 -27.77 16.17
CA MET A 1 -0.70 -26.87 15.35
C MET A 1 -1.58 -26.23 14.30
N LEU A 2 -1.71 -24.91 14.27
CA LEU A 2 -2.46 -24.19 13.24
C LEU A 2 -1.49 -23.83 12.11
N THR A 3 -1.72 -24.38 10.92
CA THR A 3 -0.92 -24.03 9.76
C THR A 3 -1.76 -23.13 8.87
N ILE A 4 -1.27 -21.92 8.56
CA ILE A 4 -1.95 -20.95 7.70
C ILE A 4 -1.18 -20.83 6.40
N PHE A 5 -1.84 -21.14 5.28
CA PHE A 5 -1.26 -20.94 3.95
C PHE A 5 -1.70 -19.59 3.42
N ALA A 6 -0.75 -18.66 3.29
CA ALA A 6 -0.98 -17.39 2.61
C ALA A 6 -0.80 -17.61 1.10
N VAL A 7 -1.87 -17.47 0.32
CA VAL A 7 -1.86 -17.68 -1.13
C VAL A 7 -2.11 -16.35 -1.83
N SER A 8 -1.23 -16.00 -2.77
CA SER A 8 -1.33 -14.78 -3.57
C SER A 8 -0.88 -15.04 -5.00
N ASP A 9 -1.37 -14.26 -5.94
CA ASP A 9 -0.96 -14.25 -7.34
C ASP A 9 0.18 -13.24 -7.63
N SER A 10 0.66 -12.54 -6.61
CA SER A 10 1.73 -11.53 -6.65
C SER A 10 2.70 -11.71 -5.48
N ILE A 11 3.28 -10.64 -4.97
CA ILE A 11 4.33 -10.65 -3.92
C ILE A 11 3.84 -11.24 -2.58
N GLY A 12 2.52 -11.31 -2.36
CA GLY A 12 1.93 -12.00 -1.20
C GLY A 12 1.90 -11.20 0.09
N GLU A 13 2.43 -9.99 0.15
CA GLU A 13 2.51 -9.19 1.38
C GLU A 13 1.16 -9.02 2.08
N THR A 14 0.09 -8.77 1.34
CA THR A 14 -1.24 -8.58 1.94
C THR A 14 -1.78 -9.86 2.55
N SER A 15 -1.64 -11.00 1.86
CA SER A 15 -2.09 -12.30 2.35
C SER A 15 -1.24 -12.77 3.54
N GLU A 16 0.04 -12.46 3.52
CA GLU A 16 0.97 -12.74 4.62
C GLU A 16 0.66 -11.88 5.86
N GLN A 17 0.39 -10.58 5.69
CA GLN A 17 -0.04 -9.71 6.79
C GLN A 17 -1.36 -10.14 7.41
N VAL A 18 -2.33 -10.59 6.61
CA VAL A 18 -3.60 -11.13 7.11
C VAL A 18 -3.39 -12.44 7.86
N ALA A 19 -2.55 -13.33 7.34
CA ALA A 19 -2.20 -14.58 8.01
C ALA A 19 -1.46 -14.32 9.33
N GLN A 20 -0.51 -13.39 9.35
CA GLN A 20 0.21 -12.97 10.55
C GLN A 20 -0.71 -12.31 11.57
N ALA A 21 -1.65 -11.45 11.13
CA ALA A 21 -2.64 -10.85 12.02
C ALA A 21 -3.58 -11.91 12.65
N ALA A 22 -3.95 -12.93 11.88
CA ALA A 22 -4.73 -14.06 12.41
C ALA A 22 -3.89 -14.91 13.38
N ALA A 23 -2.65 -15.23 13.04
CA ALA A 23 -1.73 -16.00 13.90
C ALA A 23 -1.42 -15.26 15.20
N SER A 24 -1.30 -13.94 15.17
CA SER A 24 -1.01 -13.13 16.37
C SER A 24 -2.11 -13.14 17.44
N GLN A 25 -3.30 -13.64 17.10
CA GLN A 25 -4.39 -13.87 18.08
C GLN A 25 -4.16 -15.13 18.93
N PHE A 26 -3.27 -16.03 18.46
CA PHE A 26 -2.88 -17.23 19.18
C PHE A 26 -1.43 -17.02 19.61
N SER A 27 -1.21 -16.81 20.92
CA SER A 27 0.15 -16.63 21.46
C SER A 27 0.97 -17.90 21.16
N GLU A 28 1.99 -17.77 20.31
CA GLU A 28 2.99 -18.83 20.19
C GLU A 28 3.70 -18.97 21.53
N ASP A 29 3.69 -20.18 22.08
CA ASP A 29 4.43 -20.47 23.30
C ASP A 29 5.94 -20.44 22.94
N VAL A 30 6.74 -19.75 23.76
CA VAL A 30 8.20 -19.69 23.59
C VAL A 30 8.79 -21.11 23.51
N GLU A 31 8.23 -22.06 24.22
CA GLU A 31 8.65 -23.47 24.18
C GLU A 31 8.42 -24.13 22.80
N GLU A 32 7.34 -23.79 22.10
CA GLU A 32 7.06 -24.29 20.75
C GLU A 32 8.10 -23.76 19.76
N VAL A 33 8.39 -22.45 19.81
CA VAL A 33 9.46 -21.81 19.00
C VAL A 33 10.82 -22.45 19.28
N MET A 34 11.18 -22.66 20.55
CA MET A 34 12.43 -23.29 20.93
C MET A 34 12.54 -24.76 20.51
N THR A 35 11.41 -25.45 20.38
CA THR A 35 11.37 -26.84 19.88
C THR A 35 11.57 -26.89 18.39
N GLU A 36 10.96 -26.00 17.64
CA GLU A 36 11.08 -25.92 16.18
C GLU A 36 12.49 -25.54 15.73
N ILE A 37 13.12 -24.61 16.43
CA ILE A 37 14.48 -24.12 16.14
C ILE A 37 15.53 -25.24 16.17
N LYS A 38 15.35 -26.30 16.94
CA LYS A 38 16.27 -27.46 17.01
C LYS A 38 16.44 -28.17 15.67
N ASN A 39 15.55 -27.96 14.73
CA ASN A 39 15.63 -28.54 13.39
C ASN A 39 16.56 -27.78 12.42
N TYR A 40 17.15 -26.65 12.86
CA TYR A 40 17.96 -25.79 12.02
C TYR A 40 19.39 -25.64 12.55
N ASN A 41 20.38 -25.59 11.62
CA ASN A 41 21.79 -25.52 11.99
C ASN A 41 22.29 -24.10 12.33
N TYR A 42 21.69 -23.08 11.74
CA TYR A 42 22.07 -21.68 11.95
C TYR A 42 20.81 -20.85 12.22
N VAL A 43 20.66 -20.39 13.44
CA VAL A 43 19.48 -19.66 13.86
C VAL A 43 19.87 -18.36 14.57
N MET A 44 19.18 -17.30 14.22
CA MET A 44 19.16 -16.04 14.94
C MET A 44 17.70 -15.63 15.16
N ILE A 45 17.38 -15.23 16.38
CA ILE A 45 16.03 -14.73 16.70
C ILE A 45 16.05 -13.20 16.69
N VAL A 46 15.11 -12.60 15.96
CA VAL A 46 14.81 -11.16 16.04
C VAL A 46 13.47 -11.00 16.73
N SER A 47 13.48 -10.39 17.93
CA SER A 47 12.31 -10.29 18.78
C SER A 47 11.76 -8.87 18.87
N THR A 48 10.45 -8.72 18.73
CA THR A 48 9.69 -7.49 18.97
C THR A 48 8.81 -7.60 20.24
N ILE A 49 9.06 -8.61 21.08
CA ILE A 49 8.31 -8.84 22.32
C ILE A 49 8.56 -7.69 23.31
N ILE A 50 7.47 -7.04 23.73
CA ILE A 50 7.50 -5.91 24.66
C ILE A 50 7.19 -6.34 26.10
N THR A 51 6.47 -7.45 26.29
CA THR A 51 6.15 -8.00 27.62
C THR A 51 7.45 -8.46 28.31
N VAL A 52 7.79 -7.82 29.41
CA VAL A 52 9.11 -8.00 30.09
C VAL A 52 9.38 -9.45 30.42
N ASN A 53 8.45 -10.11 31.12
CA ASN A 53 8.63 -11.51 31.57
C ASN A 53 8.83 -12.48 30.39
N VAL A 54 8.06 -12.33 29.31
CA VAL A 54 8.17 -13.18 28.11
C VAL A 54 9.49 -12.96 27.39
N ARG A 55 9.91 -11.69 27.29
CA ARG A 55 11.19 -11.31 26.67
C ARG A 55 12.38 -11.87 27.45
N GLU A 56 12.35 -11.75 28.78
CA GLU A 56 13.40 -12.29 29.66
C GLU A 56 13.48 -13.80 29.56
N TYR A 57 12.32 -14.48 29.57
CA TYR A 57 12.25 -15.93 29.40
C TYR A 57 12.80 -16.37 28.04
N LEU A 58 12.37 -15.74 26.95
CA LEU A 58 12.94 -16.01 25.61
C LEU A 58 14.46 -15.82 25.60
N THR A 59 14.95 -14.72 26.16
CA THR A 59 16.39 -14.43 26.20
C THR A 59 17.15 -15.50 26.98
N GLN A 60 16.63 -15.93 28.12
CA GLN A 60 17.22 -17.01 28.91
C GLN A 60 17.28 -18.31 28.12
N LYS A 61 16.17 -18.71 27.46
CA LYS A 61 16.12 -19.91 26.62
C LYS A 61 17.08 -19.85 25.44
N CYS A 62 17.25 -18.69 24.82
CA CYS A 62 18.23 -18.49 23.76
C CYS A 62 19.66 -18.70 24.27
N VAL A 63 20.00 -18.16 25.44
CA VAL A 63 21.31 -18.34 26.06
C VAL A 63 21.56 -19.81 26.40
N GLU A 64 20.60 -20.50 27.00
CA GLU A 64 20.67 -21.94 27.34
C GLU A 64 20.94 -22.81 26.11
N ASN A 65 20.42 -22.43 24.93
CA ASN A 65 20.58 -23.18 23.69
C ASN A 65 21.63 -22.59 22.73
N ASN A 66 22.44 -21.61 23.18
CA ASN A 66 23.48 -20.95 22.40
C ASN A 66 22.96 -20.30 21.09
N ILE A 67 21.78 -19.67 21.17
CA ILE A 67 21.12 -18.99 20.05
C ILE A 67 21.25 -17.48 20.25
N SER A 68 21.64 -16.78 19.18
CA SER A 68 21.67 -15.31 19.20
C SER A 68 20.28 -14.72 19.11
N VAL A 69 19.95 -13.78 20.02
CA VAL A 69 18.67 -13.06 20.02
C VAL A 69 18.89 -11.56 19.98
N VAL A 70 18.16 -10.87 19.12
CA VAL A 70 18.16 -9.40 19.00
C VAL A 70 16.79 -8.87 19.39
N ASN A 71 16.73 -8.11 20.47
CA ASN A 71 15.51 -7.39 20.83
C ASN A 71 15.51 -6.02 20.17
N VAL A 72 14.58 -5.82 19.20
CA VAL A 72 14.53 -4.58 18.40
C VAL A 72 13.88 -3.43 19.17
N LEU A 73 12.81 -3.69 19.91
CA LEU A 73 12.00 -2.65 20.56
C LEU A 73 12.54 -2.20 21.92
N GLY A 74 13.21 -3.10 22.64
CA GLY A 74 13.70 -2.80 23.99
C GLY A 74 14.56 -1.54 24.09
N PRO A 75 15.66 -1.43 23.33
CA PRO A 75 16.52 -0.25 23.34
C PRO A 75 15.77 1.04 22.97
N ILE A 76 14.90 0.98 21.96
CA ILE A 76 14.13 2.14 21.50
C ILE A 76 13.17 2.61 22.59
N ILE A 77 12.44 1.68 23.22
CA ILE A 77 11.52 2.00 24.33
C ILE A 77 12.27 2.60 25.51
N ASN A 78 13.43 2.07 25.85
CA ASN A 78 14.24 2.57 26.97
C ASN A 78 14.74 4.01 26.71
N ILE A 79 15.22 4.30 25.49
CA ILE A 79 15.63 5.65 25.11
C ILE A 79 14.43 6.62 25.18
N ALA A 80 13.30 6.23 24.59
CA ALA A 80 12.07 7.03 24.62
C ALA A 80 11.59 7.29 26.07
N SER A 81 11.63 6.26 26.93
CA SER A 81 11.31 6.39 28.36
C SER A 81 12.19 7.40 29.08
N SER A 82 13.50 7.39 28.79
CA SER A 82 14.47 8.33 29.37
C SER A 82 14.19 9.77 28.93
N ILE A 83 13.89 9.97 27.65
CA ILE A 83 13.60 11.31 27.10
C ILE A 83 12.27 11.84 27.65
N LEU A 84 11.22 11.02 27.66
CA LEU A 84 9.88 11.41 28.08
C LEU A 84 9.72 11.43 29.61
N LYS A 85 10.64 10.83 30.36
CA LYS A 85 10.57 10.61 31.82
C LYS A 85 9.24 9.94 32.22
N LYS A 86 8.78 8.98 31.39
CA LYS A 86 7.54 8.22 31.59
C LYS A 86 7.83 6.72 31.48
N HIS A 87 7.09 5.94 32.28
CA HIS A 87 7.14 4.47 32.19
C HIS A 87 6.37 3.96 30.98
N PRO A 88 6.94 3.05 30.17
CA PRO A 88 6.24 2.39 29.09
C PRO A 88 5.06 1.56 29.60
N LYS A 89 3.98 1.50 28.84
CA LYS A 89 2.80 0.69 29.24
C LYS A 89 2.97 -0.81 28.98
N TYR A 90 3.96 -1.20 28.17
CA TYR A 90 4.23 -2.58 27.77
C TYR A 90 2.98 -3.38 27.34
N ASN A 91 2.07 -2.75 26.62
CA ASN A 91 0.84 -3.39 26.11
C ASN A 91 1.12 -4.00 24.74
N PRO A 92 1.10 -5.34 24.59
CA PRO A 92 1.15 -5.98 23.28
C PRO A 92 0.03 -5.47 22.38
N GLY A 93 0.30 -5.30 21.08
CA GLY A 93 -0.70 -4.84 20.14
C GLY A 93 -1.15 -3.38 20.30
N ALA A 94 -0.41 -2.55 21.06
CA ALA A 94 -0.78 -1.14 21.24
C ALA A 94 -0.87 -0.34 19.93
N MET A 95 -0.19 -0.78 18.88
CA MET A 95 -0.32 -0.22 17.53
C MET A 95 -1.61 -0.66 16.81
N TRP A 96 -2.22 -1.75 17.23
CA TRP A 96 -3.40 -2.35 16.61
C TRP A 96 -4.70 -1.98 17.35
N LYS A 97 -4.71 -0.83 18.00
CA LYS A 97 -5.96 -0.33 18.55
C LYS A 97 -6.94 -0.08 17.42
N THR A 98 -8.13 -0.64 17.54
CA THR A 98 -9.32 -0.26 16.78
C THR A 98 -9.75 1.13 17.22
N ASP A 99 -8.87 2.12 16.94
CA ASP A 99 -9.12 3.52 17.20
C ASP A 99 -9.70 4.20 15.94
N GLU A 100 -9.93 5.48 16.05
CA GLU A 100 -10.47 6.31 14.95
C GLU A 100 -9.59 6.23 13.69
N VAL A 101 -8.28 6.07 13.85
CA VAL A 101 -7.31 5.95 12.74
C VAL A 101 -7.48 4.62 12.02
N TYR A 102 -7.75 3.53 12.76
CA TYR A 102 -8.06 2.23 12.18
C TYR A 102 -9.34 2.29 11.34
N PHE A 103 -10.43 2.84 11.89
CA PHE A 103 -11.69 2.95 11.15
C PHE A 103 -11.58 3.84 9.93
N LYS A 104 -10.84 4.94 10.00
CA LYS A 104 -10.55 5.79 8.83
C LYS A 104 -9.83 5.03 7.72
N ARG A 105 -8.89 4.14 8.07
CA ARG A 105 -8.20 3.31 7.07
C ARG A 105 -9.15 2.30 6.42
N ILE A 106 -9.98 1.63 7.21
CA ILE A 106 -10.98 0.69 6.68
C ILE A 106 -11.95 1.42 5.75
N GLU A 107 -12.50 2.54 6.17
CA GLU A 107 -13.41 3.35 5.35
C GLU A 107 -12.76 3.82 4.05
N ALA A 108 -11.48 4.25 4.10
CA ALA A 108 -10.74 4.65 2.92
C ALA A 108 -10.45 3.47 1.97
N MET A 109 -10.19 2.27 2.50
CA MET A 109 -10.01 1.06 1.70
C MET A 109 -11.29 0.61 1.02
N GLU A 110 -12.41 0.58 1.75
CA GLU A 110 -13.73 0.28 1.19
C GLU A 110 -14.07 1.28 0.07
N PHE A 111 -13.81 2.56 0.30
CA PHE A 111 -13.99 3.60 -0.68
C PHE A 111 -13.13 3.38 -1.93
N ALA A 112 -11.84 3.09 -1.79
CA ALA A 112 -10.94 2.87 -2.91
C ALA A 112 -11.36 1.65 -3.74
N ILE A 113 -11.81 0.56 -3.10
CA ILE A 113 -12.29 -0.65 -3.78
C ILE A 113 -13.62 -0.38 -4.50
N GLN A 114 -14.54 0.31 -3.86
CA GLN A 114 -15.86 0.61 -4.42
C GLN A 114 -15.76 1.47 -5.69
N TYR A 115 -14.81 2.38 -5.75
CA TYR A 115 -14.67 3.36 -6.83
C TYR A 115 -13.45 3.11 -7.73
N ASP A 116 -12.83 1.92 -7.69
CA ASP A 116 -11.72 1.57 -8.60
C ASP A 116 -12.26 1.28 -10.00
N ASP A 117 -11.79 2.02 -10.99
CA ASP A 117 -12.21 1.95 -12.40
C ASP A 117 -13.76 1.94 -12.57
N SER A 118 -14.50 2.47 -11.59
CA SER A 118 -15.95 2.49 -11.57
C SER A 118 -16.51 3.60 -12.46
N LYS A 119 -17.69 3.33 -13.06
CA LYS A 119 -18.52 4.35 -13.70
C LYS A 119 -19.40 5.11 -12.71
N ASP A 120 -19.32 4.77 -11.43
CA ASP A 120 -20.03 5.47 -10.36
C ASP A 120 -19.19 6.66 -9.85
N TYR A 121 -19.53 7.83 -10.33
CA TYR A 121 -18.82 9.07 -9.99
C TYR A 121 -19.35 9.77 -8.73
N ARG A 122 -20.33 9.17 -8.01
CA ARG A 122 -20.87 9.75 -6.77
C ARG A 122 -19.80 9.90 -5.68
N GLY A 123 -18.78 9.04 -5.72
CA GLY A 123 -17.64 9.10 -4.81
C GLY A 123 -16.79 10.36 -4.94
N LEU A 124 -16.81 11.04 -6.08
CA LEU A 124 -15.95 12.19 -6.35
C LEU A 124 -16.08 13.30 -5.28
N LYS A 125 -17.29 13.56 -4.80
CA LYS A 125 -17.54 14.61 -3.77
C LYS A 125 -16.93 14.26 -2.41
N ASN A 126 -16.79 12.96 -2.12
CA ASN A 126 -16.30 12.45 -0.83
C ASN A 126 -14.83 12.06 -0.89
N ALA A 127 -14.19 12.14 -2.06
CA ALA A 127 -12.79 11.82 -2.23
C ALA A 127 -11.89 12.92 -1.62
N ASP A 128 -10.83 12.49 -0.94
CA ASP A 128 -9.73 13.36 -0.54
C ASP A 128 -8.76 13.55 -1.71
N VAL A 129 -8.62 12.53 -2.56
CA VAL A 129 -7.72 12.49 -3.72
C VAL A 129 -8.44 11.89 -4.92
N VAL A 130 -8.28 12.53 -6.08
CA VAL A 130 -8.76 12.04 -7.37
C VAL A 130 -7.56 11.84 -8.29
N LEU A 131 -7.30 10.60 -8.68
CA LEU A 131 -6.23 10.24 -9.61
C LEU A 131 -6.78 10.14 -11.02
N VAL A 132 -6.26 10.91 -11.94
CA VAL A 132 -6.61 10.84 -13.37
C VAL A 132 -5.39 10.49 -14.21
N GLY A 133 -5.58 9.76 -15.29
CA GLY A 133 -4.48 9.42 -16.19
C GLY A 133 -4.75 8.16 -17.01
N LEU A 134 -3.81 7.83 -17.87
CA LEU A 134 -3.88 6.68 -18.77
C LEU A 134 -3.93 5.35 -18.02
N SER A 135 -4.40 4.32 -18.70
CA SER A 135 -4.26 2.96 -18.19
C SER A 135 -2.78 2.60 -18.01
N ARG A 136 -2.44 1.93 -16.90
CA ARG A 136 -1.06 1.51 -16.54
C ARG A 136 -0.16 2.61 -15.98
N THR A 137 -0.72 3.68 -15.48
CA THR A 137 0.00 4.69 -14.69
C THR A 137 -0.06 4.43 -13.19
N SER A 138 -0.29 3.19 -12.75
CA SER A 138 -0.33 2.75 -11.35
C SER A 138 -1.40 3.42 -10.48
N LYS A 139 -2.52 3.90 -11.06
CA LYS A 139 -3.61 4.56 -10.30
C LYS A 139 -4.20 3.65 -9.22
N THR A 140 -4.68 2.46 -9.60
CA THR A 140 -5.28 1.49 -8.67
C THR A 140 -4.37 1.16 -7.48
N PRO A 141 -3.12 0.69 -7.66
CA PRO A 141 -2.26 0.41 -6.51
C PRO A 141 -1.94 1.65 -5.69
N LEU A 142 -1.87 2.83 -6.30
CA LEU A 142 -1.66 4.09 -5.58
C LEU A 142 -2.89 4.47 -4.75
N CYS A 143 -4.13 4.26 -5.24
CA CYS A 143 -5.36 4.43 -4.46
C CYS A 143 -5.35 3.53 -3.22
N ILE A 144 -5.00 2.26 -3.36
CA ILE A 144 -4.91 1.32 -2.23
C ILE A 144 -3.83 1.74 -1.23
N TYR A 145 -2.67 2.20 -1.71
CA TYR A 145 -1.61 2.70 -0.84
C TYR A 145 -2.05 3.94 -0.04
N LEU A 146 -2.70 4.92 -0.69
CA LEU A 146 -3.25 6.09 -0.03
C LEU A 146 -4.36 5.72 0.97
N ALA A 147 -5.22 4.77 0.62
CA ALA A 147 -6.26 4.25 1.48
C ALA A 147 -5.70 3.62 2.76
N ASN A 148 -4.58 2.90 2.67
CA ASN A 148 -3.86 2.39 3.85
C ASN A 148 -3.31 3.50 4.76
N LYS A 149 -3.19 4.73 4.25
CA LYS A 149 -2.88 5.93 5.05
C LYS A 149 -4.13 6.67 5.53
N GLY A 150 -5.34 6.13 5.29
CA GLY A 150 -6.62 6.73 5.69
C GLY A 150 -7.10 7.85 4.75
N ILE A 151 -6.61 7.88 3.51
CA ILE A 151 -6.95 8.88 2.49
C ILE A 151 -7.89 8.24 1.48
N LYS A 152 -9.10 8.78 1.32
CA LYS A 152 -10.08 8.33 0.34
C LYS A 152 -9.65 8.74 -1.06
N ALA A 153 -9.13 7.80 -1.82
CA ALA A 153 -8.66 8.03 -3.19
C ALA A 153 -9.57 7.34 -4.20
N ILE A 154 -9.88 8.04 -5.29
CA ILE A 154 -10.65 7.52 -6.44
C ILE A 154 -9.79 7.56 -7.69
N ASN A 155 -9.99 6.56 -8.56
CA ASN A 155 -9.26 6.38 -9.81
C ASN A 155 -10.20 6.62 -10.99
N ILE A 156 -9.84 7.57 -11.86
CA ILE A 156 -10.55 7.86 -13.10
C ILE A 156 -9.61 7.64 -14.28
N PRO A 157 -9.82 6.57 -15.05
CA PRO A 157 -9.05 6.35 -16.27
C PRO A 157 -9.45 7.34 -17.36
N LEU A 158 -8.46 7.94 -18.01
CA LEU A 158 -8.68 8.77 -19.20
C LEU A 158 -8.53 7.91 -20.45
N VAL A 159 -9.65 7.70 -21.13
CA VAL A 159 -9.75 6.87 -22.35
C VAL A 159 -10.55 7.65 -23.39
N PRO A 160 -10.08 7.79 -24.65
CA PRO A 160 -10.73 8.61 -25.67
C PRO A 160 -12.20 8.25 -25.93
N GLU A 161 -12.57 6.96 -25.78
CA GLU A 161 -13.93 6.45 -26.01
C GLU A 161 -14.89 6.65 -24.83
N VAL A 162 -14.39 7.15 -23.70
CA VAL A 162 -15.18 7.31 -22.48
C VAL A 162 -15.27 8.78 -22.13
N ASP A 163 -16.47 9.29 -22.07
CA ASP A 163 -16.69 10.68 -21.65
C ASP A 163 -16.19 10.91 -20.22
N VAL A 164 -15.44 12.01 -20.06
CA VAL A 164 -14.98 12.42 -18.74
C VAL A 164 -16.17 12.98 -17.96
N PRO A 165 -16.41 12.52 -16.72
CA PRO A 165 -17.54 12.98 -15.94
C PRO A 165 -17.48 14.50 -15.71
N LYS A 166 -18.63 15.17 -15.86
CA LYS A 166 -18.71 16.62 -15.67
C LYS A 166 -18.36 17.03 -14.24
N GLU A 167 -18.72 16.20 -13.31
CA GLU A 167 -18.44 16.37 -11.88
C GLU A 167 -16.94 16.49 -11.59
N LEU A 168 -16.08 15.90 -12.42
CA LEU A 168 -14.63 16.01 -12.28
C LEU A 168 -14.13 17.45 -12.48
N PHE A 169 -14.81 18.24 -13.28
CA PHE A 169 -14.46 19.66 -13.52
C PHE A 169 -15.00 20.61 -12.45
N GLU A 170 -15.87 20.10 -11.57
CA GLU A 170 -16.49 20.86 -10.46
C GLU A 170 -15.74 20.66 -9.15
N ILE A 171 -14.82 19.68 -9.10
CA ILE A 171 -14.04 19.37 -7.90
C ILE A 171 -12.88 20.36 -7.75
N ASP A 172 -12.51 20.60 -6.49
CA ASP A 172 -11.31 21.37 -6.18
C ASP A 172 -10.07 20.74 -6.88
N LYS A 173 -9.48 21.50 -7.77
CA LYS A 173 -8.30 21.08 -8.54
C LYS A 173 -7.12 20.66 -7.67
N HIS A 174 -7.04 21.12 -6.41
CA HIS A 174 -5.98 20.74 -5.47
C HIS A 174 -6.13 19.29 -5.00
N LYS A 175 -7.30 18.68 -5.12
CA LYS A 175 -7.54 17.27 -4.85
C LYS A 175 -7.28 16.36 -6.06
N VAL A 176 -7.14 16.92 -7.26
CA VAL A 176 -6.98 16.19 -8.52
C VAL A 176 -5.50 16.10 -8.89
N PHE A 177 -5.02 14.88 -9.17
CA PHE A 177 -3.65 14.62 -9.60
C PHE A 177 -3.64 13.87 -10.93
N GLY A 178 -3.04 14.48 -11.96
CA GLY A 178 -2.80 13.88 -13.26
C GLY A 178 -1.55 13.00 -13.22
N LEU A 179 -1.68 11.71 -13.46
CA LEU A 179 -0.52 10.82 -13.56
C LEU A 179 -0.09 10.67 -15.00
N THR A 180 1.16 10.99 -15.27
CA THR A 180 1.80 10.85 -16.59
C THR A 180 2.93 9.83 -16.53
N ILE A 181 3.28 9.26 -17.68
CA ILE A 181 4.35 8.29 -17.82
C ILE A 181 5.05 8.49 -19.17
N ASN A 182 6.31 8.11 -19.27
CA ASN A 182 7.01 8.11 -20.56
C ASN A 182 6.31 7.15 -21.56
N PRO A 183 6.02 7.60 -22.81
CA PRO A 183 5.32 6.78 -23.81
C PRO A 183 6.00 5.44 -24.09
N LEU A 184 7.33 5.42 -24.22
CA LEU A 184 8.08 4.20 -24.50
C LEU A 184 7.96 3.19 -23.35
N GLN A 185 7.99 3.67 -22.11
CA GLN A 185 7.80 2.82 -20.95
C GLN A 185 6.35 2.26 -20.89
N LEU A 186 5.35 3.08 -21.24
CA LEU A 186 3.97 2.62 -21.29
C LEU A 186 3.77 1.51 -22.33
N ILE A 187 4.38 1.66 -23.52
CA ILE A 187 4.40 0.62 -24.55
C ILE A 187 4.97 -0.68 -24.01
N GLU A 188 6.12 -0.60 -23.36
CA GLU A 188 6.79 -1.79 -22.79
C GLU A 188 5.91 -2.48 -21.71
N ILE A 189 5.33 -1.71 -20.79
CA ILE A 189 4.45 -2.24 -19.74
C ILE A 189 3.22 -2.93 -20.35
N ARG A 190 2.60 -2.33 -21.37
CA ARG A 190 1.44 -2.91 -22.03
C ARG A 190 1.79 -4.19 -22.79
N LYS A 191 2.92 -4.22 -23.50
CA LYS A 191 3.42 -5.44 -24.19
C LYS A 191 3.66 -6.57 -23.21
N ARG A 192 4.40 -6.34 -22.12
CA ARG A 192 4.68 -7.34 -21.08
C ARG A 192 3.39 -7.89 -20.44
N ARG A 193 2.33 -7.08 -20.34
CA ARG A 193 1.06 -7.56 -19.81
C ARG A 193 0.32 -8.45 -20.79
N LEU A 194 0.31 -8.12 -22.07
CA LEU A 194 -0.28 -8.96 -23.12
C LEU A 194 0.40 -10.34 -23.17
N ASP A 195 1.72 -10.37 -23.05
CA ASP A 195 2.51 -11.62 -23.04
C ASP A 195 2.15 -12.54 -21.87
N LYS A 196 1.81 -11.98 -20.70
CA LYS A 196 1.39 -12.78 -19.53
C LYS A 196 -0.02 -13.38 -19.66
N PHE A 197 -0.89 -12.77 -20.44
CA PHE A 197 -2.27 -13.21 -20.64
C PHE A 197 -2.42 -13.93 -21.99
N HIS A 198 -1.82 -15.10 -22.15
CA HIS A 198 -1.83 -15.97 -23.34
C HIS A 198 -3.22 -16.32 -23.95
N ARG A 199 -4.33 -15.71 -23.49
CA ARG A 199 -5.71 -16.00 -23.91
C ARG A 199 -6.48 -14.81 -24.49
N ILE A 200 -5.88 -13.65 -24.62
CA ILE A 200 -6.57 -12.53 -25.27
C ILE A 200 -6.12 -12.53 -26.74
N PRO A 201 -7.07 -12.63 -27.71
CA PRO A 201 -6.74 -12.39 -29.12
C PRO A 201 -6.00 -11.05 -29.16
N SER A 202 -4.88 -11.04 -29.83
CA SER A 202 -3.99 -9.90 -29.97
C SER A 202 -4.78 -8.65 -30.41
N ASN A 203 -5.27 -7.87 -29.46
CA ASN A 203 -5.62 -6.47 -29.74
C ASN A 203 -4.28 -5.75 -29.90
N ILE A 204 -3.72 -5.93 -31.08
CA ILE A 204 -2.50 -5.24 -31.58
C ILE A 204 -2.65 -3.73 -31.38
N GLU A 205 -3.90 -3.22 -31.44
CA GLU A 205 -4.25 -1.81 -31.22
C GLU A 205 -3.93 -1.32 -29.79
N TYR A 206 -4.15 -2.13 -28.75
CA TYR A 206 -3.96 -1.70 -27.34
C TYR A 206 -2.50 -1.29 -27.00
N ALA A 207 -1.52 -1.91 -27.67
CA ALA A 207 -0.09 -1.60 -27.52
C ALA A 207 0.49 -0.95 -28.77
N GLY A 208 -0.35 -0.57 -29.74
CA GLY A 208 0.06 0.11 -30.96
C GLY A 208 0.51 1.54 -30.70
N ASP A 209 1.62 1.96 -31.29
CA ASP A 209 2.23 3.26 -31.05
C ASP A 209 1.27 4.43 -31.38
N ALA A 210 0.51 4.32 -32.48
CA ALA A 210 -0.47 5.33 -32.87
C ALA A 210 -1.60 5.49 -31.84
N ARG A 211 -2.09 4.37 -31.32
CA ARG A 211 -3.14 4.36 -30.30
C ARG A 211 -2.66 4.99 -28.99
N ILE A 212 -1.45 4.69 -28.59
CA ILE A 212 -0.85 5.25 -27.38
C ILE A 212 -0.68 6.75 -27.51
N LEU A 213 -0.24 7.25 -28.67
CA LEU A 213 -0.13 8.70 -28.92
C LEU A 213 -1.48 9.40 -28.85
N GLU A 214 -2.54 8.82 -29.44
CA GLU A 214 -3.90 9.34 -29.33
C GLU A 214 -4.38 9.45 -27.88
N GLU A 215 -4.16 8.40 -27.09
CA GLU A 215 -4.49 8.40 -25.67
C GLU A 215 -3.70 9.47 -24.89
N PHE A 216 -2.42 9.65 -25.20
CA PHE A 216 -1.59 10.70 -24.59
C PHE A 216 -2.13 12.09 -24.89
N ASP A 217 -2.43 12.38 -26.16
CA ASP A 217 -2.99 13.68 -26.59
C ASP A 217 -4.33 13.95 -25.89
N PHE A 218 -5.18 12.93 -25.79
CA PHE A 218 -6.46 13.04 -25.08
C PHE A 218 -6.24 13.34 -23.60
N ALA A 219 -5.40 12.55 -22.91
CA ALA A 219 -5.14 12.71 -21.48
C ALA A 219 -4.51 14.08 -21.17
N ASP A 220 -3.54 14.52 -21.98
CA ASP A 220 -2.91 15.83 -21.81
C ASP A 220 -3.92 16.97 -21.93
N LYS A 221 -4.81 16.92 -22.94
CA LYS A 221 -5.90 17.91 -23.11
C LYS A 221 -6.80 17.96 -21.88
N ILE A 222 -7.20 16.81 -21.33
CA ILE A 222 -8.07 16.77 -20.16
C ILE A 222 -7.34 17.28 -18.90
N ILE A 223 -6.12 16.82 -18.63
CA ILE A 223 -5.31 17.27 -17.50
C ILE A 223 -5.08 18.78 -17.53
N ARG A 224 -4.76 19.34 -18.70
CA ARG A 224 -4.63 20.80 -18.87
C ARG A 224 -5.94 21.53 -18.61
N LYS A 225 -7.07 20.98 -19.08
CA LYS A 225 -8.40 21.58 -18.85
C LYS A 225 -8.79 21.54 -17.37
N LEU A 226 -8.40 20.51 -16.63
CA LEU A 226 -8.60 20.40 -15.19
C LEU A 226 -7.71 21.39 -14.41
N GLY A 227 -6.58 21.81 -14.97
CA GLY A 227 -5.62 22.67 -14.29
C GLY A 227 -5.05 22.05 -13.01
N CYS A 228 -5.03 20.74 -12.94
CA CYS A 228 -4.58 19.97 -11.79
C CYS A 228 -3.05 19.76 -11.82
N ARG A 229 -2.51 19.37 -10.65
CA ARG A 229 -1.09 19.02 -10.52
C ARG A 229 -0.79 17.72 -11.26
N THR A 230 0.30 17.72 -12.05
CA THR A 230 0.77 16.55 -12.79
C THR A 230 1.96 15.90 -12.09
N ILE A 231 1.96 14.57 -12.02
CA ILE A 231 3.05 13.78 -11.46
C ILE A 231 3.51 12.77 -12.51
N ASP A 232 4.79 12.82 -12.85
CA ASP A 232 5.42 11.81 -13.71
C ASP A 232 5.76 10.58 -12.85
N VAL A 233 5.17 9.43 -13.21
CA VAL A 233 5.37 8.15 -12.54
C VAL A 233 6.38 7.25 -13.25
N THR A 234 7.10 7.76 -14.25
CA THR A 234 8.14 7.05 -14.98
C THR A 234 9.20 6.54 -14.01
N GLN A 235 9.37 5.22 -13.90
CA GLN A 235 10.33 4.56 -13.00
C GLN A 235 10.24 5.01 -11.53
N ARG A 236 9.09 5.53 -11.11
CA ARG A 236 8.87 5.99 -9.75
C ARG A 236 8.13 4.93 -8.93
N ALA A 237 8.56 4.73 -7.69
CA ALA A 237 7.87 3.88 -6.73
C ALA A 237 6.49 4.46 -6.35
N ILE A 238 5.56 3.59 -5.99
CA ILE A 238 4.22 4.00 -5.56
C ILE A 238 4.29 4.85 -4.31
N GLU A 239 5.16 4.48 -3.39
CA GLU A 239 5.43 5.16 -2.12
C GLU A 239 5.89 6.60 -2.32
N ASP A 240 6.80 6.82 -3.27
CA ASP A 240 7.32 8.15 -3.60
C ASP A 240 6.23 9.03 -4.21
N THR A 241 5.42 8.46 -5.08
CA THR A 241 4.27 9.16 -5.68
C THR A 241 3.24 9.51 -4.62
N ALA A 242 2.94 8.58 -3.71
CA ALA A 242 2.03 8.82 -2.59
C ALA A 242 2.55 9.92 -1.66
N LEU A 243 3.84 9.94 -1.37
CA LEU A 243 4.46 10.97 -0.53
C LEU A 243 4.30 12.37 -1.13
N ILE A 244 4.47 12.51 -2.45
CA ILE A 244 4.25 13.78 -3.16
C ILE A 244 2.80 14.25 -2.99
N ILE A 245 1.83 13.34 -3.12
CA ILE A 245 0.42 13.64 -2.97
C ILE A 245 0.11 14.05 -1.52
N ILE A 246 0.54 13.27 -0.54
CA ILE A 246 0.31 13.53 0.89
C ILE A 246 0.89 14.89 1.31
N ASN A 247 2.11 15.18 0.89
CA ASN A 247 2.75 16.47 1.17
C ASN A 247 1.98 17.64 0.52
N SER A 248 1.40 17.43 -0.66
CA SER A 248 0.60 18.45 -1.33
C SER A 248 -0.69 18.76 -0.61
N LEU A 249 -1.38 17.75 -0.07
CA LEU A 249 -2.59 17.92 0.73
C LEU A 249 -2.33 18.61 2.09
N GLY A 250 -1.12 18.45 2.63
CA GLY A 250 -0.72 19.06 3.91
C GLY A 250 -0.27 20.51 3.80
N CYS A 251 0.15 20.96 2.62
CA CYS A 251 0.59 22.34 2.39
C CYS A 251 -0.56 23.34 2.20
N ASP A 252 -1.78 22.83 1.95
CA ASP A 252 -2.98 23.63 1.72
C ASP A 252 -3.85 23.81 3.01
N LYS A 253 -3.30 23.48 4.20
CA LYS A 253 -3.91 23.70 5.53
C LYS A 253 -3.10 24.76 6.30
#